data_202b3ed413f99aa8d583636122d60a4e
#
_entry.id   202b3ed413f99aa8d583636122d60a4e
#
_cell.length_a   1.000
_cell.length_b   1.000
_cell.length_c   1.000
_cell.angle_alpha   90.00
_cell.angle_beta   90.00
_cell.angle_gamma   90.00
#
_symmetry.space_group_name_H-M   'P 1'
#
loop_
_entity.id
_entity.type
_entity.pdbx_description
1 polymer ?
#
loop_
_entity_poly.entity_id
_entity_poly.type
_entity_poly.pdbx_seq_one_letter_code
_entity_poly.pdbx_strand_id
1 'polypeptide(L)'
;FCKEVPFSNVYFTGIIRDSGGKKMSKSLGNSPDPLDLFDKYGADAVRTSILMIAPQGLDILFSEERLEQGRNFMNKLWNSARFILMNLEQQLPPPLIEYSDRKLDSTDKWILSSLNGLIKEVDKSYNDYKLNEAIKKVYDFTRFNFCDWYIEFAKTRFYGEDLEDRLTAQIVSVHVMRQI
;
A
#
# COMPACT_ATOMS: atom_id res chain seq x y z
N PHE A 1 -31.83 -17.18 -26.16
CA PHE A 1 -31.36 -16.45 -25.01
C PHE A 1 -31.20 -14.96 -25.37
N CYS A 2 -30.63 -14.11 -24.54
CA CYS A 2 -30.75 -12.64 -24.59
C CYS A 2 -30.08 -11.92 -25.77
N LYS A 3 -29.39 -12.61 -26.69
CA LYS A 3 -28.67 -12.07 -27.86
C LYS A 3 -27.54 -11.07 -27.57
N GLU A 4 -27.22 -10.87 -26.30
CA GLU A 4 -26.17 -9.97 -25.85
C GLU A 4 -25.12 -10.74 -25.03
N VAL A 5 -23.86 -10.29 -25.11
CA VAL A 5 -22.78 -10.82 -24.26
C VAL A 5 -22.98 -10.30 -22.83
N PRO A 6 -23.04 -11.17 -21.79
CA PRO A 6 -23.40 -10.75 -20.43
C PRO A 6 -22.31 -9.94 -19.71
N PHE A 7 -21.13 -9.82 -20.29
CA PHE A 7 -19.99 -9.08 -19.72
C PHE A 7 -19.10 -8.52 -20.84
N SER A 8 -18.48 -7.37 -20.57
CA SER A 8 -17.58 -6.69 -21.52
C SER A 8 -16.13 -7.15 -21.38
N ASN A 9 -15.74 -7.59 -20.18
CA ASN A 9 -14.36 -7.95 -19.86
C ASN A 9 -14.30 -9.30 -19.17
N VAL A 10 -13.26 -10.07 -19.47
CA VAL A 10 -12.95 -11.35 -18.82
C VAL A 10 -11.52 -11.27 -18.30
N TYR A 11 -11.35 -11.38 -16.98
CA TYR A 11 -10.05 -11.38 -16.34
C TYR A 11 -9.68 -12.82 -15.92
N PHE A 12 -8.59 -13.33 -16.48
CA PHE A 12 -8.07 -14.65 -16.13
C PHE A 12 -6.99 -14.51 -15.06
N THR A 13 -7.21 -15.15 -13.90
CA THR A 13 -6.19 -15.25 -12.86
C THR A 13 -5.23 -16.41 -13.17
N GLY A 14 -3.96 -16.26 -12.75
CA GLY A 14 -2.98 -17.35 -12.80
C GLY A 14 -3.32 -18.48 -11.81
N ILE A 15 -2.73 -19.65 -12.03
CA ILE A 15 -2.81 -20.79 -11.14
C ILE A 15 -1.72 -20.66 -10.08
N ILE A 16 -2.06 -20.92 -8.82
CA ILE A 16 -1.08 -20.95 -7.74
C ILE A 16 -0.38 -22.32 -7.78
N ARG A 17 0.96 -22.29 -7.81
CA ARG A 17 1.85 -23.44 -7.83
C ARG A 17 2.75 -23.43 -6.60
N ASP A 18 3.14 -24.60 -6.15
CA ASP A 18 4.14 -24.73 -5.10
C ASP A 18 5.56 -24.39 -5.60
N SER A 19 6.55 -24.43 -4.71
CA SER A 19 7.95 -24.14 -5.04
C SER A 19 8.54 -25.08 -6.09
N GLY A 20 7.97 -26.28 -6.24
CA GLY A 20 8.35 -27.27 -7.27
C GLY A 20 7.63 -27.08 -8.62
N GLY A 21 6.77 -26.04 -8.74
CA GLY A 21 6.01 -25.72 -9.95
C GLY A 21 4.75 -26.58 -10.15
N LYS A 22 4.36 -27.44 -9.19
CA LYS A 22 3.13 -28.21 -9.26
C LYS A 22 1.93 -27.37 -8.84
N LYS A 23 0.80 -27.55 -9.53
CA LYS A 23 -0.46 -26.91 -9.13
C LYS A 23 -0.80 -27.26 -7.68
N MET A 24 -1.07 -26.25 -6.87
CA MET A 24 -1.50 -26.46 -5.49
C MET A 24 -2.92 -27.02 -5.45
N SER A 25 -3.13 -28.07 -4.64
CA SER A 25 -4.45 -28.62 -4.40
C SER A 25 -4.52 -29.31 -3.03
N LYS A 26 -5.71 -29.32 -2.43
CA LYS A 26 -5.94 -30.02 -1.15
C LYS A 26 -5.68 -31.52 -1.25
N SER A 27 -6.03 -32.16 -2.39
CA SER A 27 -5.83 -33.60 -2.62
C SER A 27 -4.36 -34.00 -2.72
N LEU A 28 -3.47 -33.08 -3.09
CA LEU A 28 -2.03 -33.34 -3.15
C LEU A 28 -1.30 -32.98 -1.85
N GLY A 29 -2.00 -32.37 -0.88
CA GLY A 29 -1.41 -31.95 0.39
C GLY A 29 -0.35 -30.83 0.27
N ASN A 30 -0.22 -30.20 -0.90
CA ASN A 30 0.75 -29.13 -1.16
C ASN A 30 0.15 -27.71 -1.12
N SER A 31 -1.07 -27.58 -0.61
CA SER A 31 -1.76 -26.31 -0.43
C SER A 31 -1.94 -26.04 1.07
N PRO A 32 -1.26 -25.04 1.65
CA PRO A 32 -1.50 -24.65 3.02
C PRO A 32 -2.93 -24.13 3.19
N ASP A 33 -3.50 -24.29 4.38
CA ASP A 33 -4.79 -23.69 4.68
C ASP A 33 -4.65 -22.17 4.76
N PRO A 34 -5.45 -21.39 4.02
CA PRO A 34 -5.41 -19.94 4.10
C PRO A 34 -5.68 -19.39 5.51
N LEU A 35 -6.47 -20.10 6.33
CA LEU A 35 -6.75 -19.67 7.71
C LEU A 35 -5.50 -19.78 8.59
N ASP A 36 -4.74 -20.89 8.46
CA ASP A 36 -3.46 -21.03 9.16
C ASP A 36 -2.46 -19.93 8.77
N LEU A 37 -2.45 -19.54 7.49
CA LEU A 37 -1.62 -18.44 7.03
C LEU A 37 -2.09 -17.09 7.58
N PHE A 38 -3.39 -16.87 7.71
CA PHE A 38 -3.93 -15.66 8.32
C PHE A 38 -3.59 -15.56 9.81
N ASP A 39 -3.65 -16.65 10.53
CA ASP A 39 -3.26 -16.71 11.95
C ASP A 39 -1.76 -16.43 12.14
N LYS A 40 -0.93 -16.94 11.24
CA LYS A 40 0.54 -16.81 11.31
C LYS A 40 1.04 -15.43 10.86
N TYR A 41 0.50 -14.87 9.77
CA TYR A 41 1.03 -13.68 9.10
C TYR A 41 0.10 -12.47 9.16
N GLY A 42 -1.17 -12.67 9.44
CA GLY A 42 -2.24 -11.67 9.32
C GLY A 42 -2.88 -11.68 7.93
N ALA A 43 -4.20 -11.48 7.87
CA ALA A 43 -4.96 -11.53 6.63
C ALA A 43 -4.50 -10.51 5.59
N ASP A 44 -4.23 -9.28 6.02
CA ASP A 44 -3.78 -8.20 5.12
C ASP A 44 -2.40 -8.49 4.54
N ALA A 45 -1.48 -9.05 5.33
CA ALA A 45 -0.16 -9.45 4.87
C ALA A 45 -0.24 -10.54 3.79
N VAL A 46 -1.06 -11.57 4.00
CA VAL A 46 -1.25 -12.66 3.03
C VAL A 46 -1.87 -12.13 1.74
N ARG A 47 -2.97 -11.35 1.83
CA ARG A 47 -3.64 -10.78 0.66
C ARG A 47 -2.73 -9.86 -0.15
N THR A 48 -2.02 -8.97 0.52
CA THR A 48 -1.07 -8.06 -0.12
C THR A 48 0.05 -8.82 -0.81
N SER A 49 0.64 -9.82 -0.14
CA SER A 49 1.73 -10.63 -0.71
C SER A 49 1.28 -11.38 -1.96
N ILE A 50 0.12 -12.04 -1.91
CA ILE A 50 -0.41 -12.76 -3.07
C ILE A 50 -0.65 -11.80 -4.24
N LEU A 51 -1.23 -10.63 -4.00
CA LEU A 51 -1.48 -9.66 -5.04
C LEU A 51 -0.18 -9.12 -5.67
N MET A 52 0.87 -8.92 -4.86
CA MET A 52 2.18 -8.48 -5.33
C MET A 52 2.88 -9.50 -6.23
N ILE A 53 2.63 -10.80 -6.02
CA ILE A 53 3.27 -11.89 -6.78
C ILE A 53 2.40 -12.46 -7.91
N ALA A 54 1.19 -11.94 -8.11
CA ALA A 54 0.21 -12.41 -9.08
C ALA A 54 0.22 -11.55 -10.37
N PRO A 55 1.16 -11.76 -11.30
CA PRO A 55 1.14 -11.05 -12.56
C PRO A 55 -0.06 -11.48 -13.40
N GLN A 56 -0.56 -10.58 -14.23
CA GLN A 56 -1.66 -10.87 -15.14
C GLN A 56 -1.29 -12.00 -16.12
N GLY A 57 -2.14 -13.03 -16.16
CA GLY A 57 -2.01 -14.11 -17.15
C GLY A 57 -0.86 -15.11 -16.91
N LEU A 58 -0.13 -15.01 -15.81
CA LEU A 58 0.94 -15.94 -15.44
C LEU A 58 0.62 -16.69 -14.16
N ASP A 59 1.18 -17.89 -14.05
CA ASP A 59 1.07 -18.68 -12.84
C ASP A 59 1.89 -18.07 -11.69
N ILE A 60 1.41 -18.30 -10.47
CA ILE A 60 1.98 -17.75 -9.24
C ILE A 60 2.78 -18.85 -8.55
N LEU A 61 4.09 -18.68 -8.41
CA LEU A 61 4.90 -19.51 -7.54
C LEU A 61 4.76 -19.01 -6.10
N PHE A 62 4.06 -19.80 -5.28
CA PHE A 62 3.85 -19.50 -3.87
C PHE A 62 5.06 -19.92 -3.05
N SER A 63 5.49 -19.04 -2.13
CA SER A 63 6.38 -19.39 -1.03
C SER A 63 5.99 -18.59 0.22
N GLU A 64 6.16 -19.20 1.39
CA GLU A 64 5.87 -18.52 2.66
C GLU A 64 6.80 -17.33 2.93
N GLU A 65 8.04 -17.36 2.41
CA GLU A 65 8.98 -16.23 2.52
C GLU A 65 8.42 -14.93 1.95
N ARG A 66 7.57 -15.03 0.92
CA ARG A 66 6.92 -13.85 0.34
C ARG A 66 5.85 -13.26 1.25
N LEU A 67 5.25 -14.08 2.12
CA LEU A 67 4.28 -13.60 3.12
C LEU A 67 4.95 -12.76 4.21
N GLU A 68 6.21 -13.07 4.54
CA GLU A 68 7.02 -12.24 5.44
C GLU A 68 7.21 -10.80 4.90
N GLN A 69 7.38 -10.65 3.60
CA GLN A 69 7.47 -9.32 2.98
C GLN A 69 6.19 -8.51 3.19
N GLY A 70 5.03 -9.14 3.00
CA GLY A 70 3.73 -8.50 3.26
C GLY A 70 3.56 -8.14 4.74
N ARG A 71 3.92 -9.04 5.65
CA ARG A 71 3.86 -8.79 7.10
C ARG A 71 4.73 -7.60 7.50
N ASN A 72 5.97 -7.57 7.00
CA ASN A 72 6.88 -6.47 7.28
C ASN A 72 6.36 -5.14 6.73
N PHE A 73 5.70 -5.17 5.57
CA PHE A 73 5.07 -3.98 5.01
C PHE A 73 3.90 -3.49 5.86
N MET A 74 3.01 -4.39 6.28
CA MET A 74 1.89 -4.04 7.18
C MET A 74 2.39 -3.48 8.51
N ASN A 75 3.43 -4.08 9.09
CA ASN A 75 4.06 -3.57 10.32
C ASN A 75 4.66 -2.17 10.13
N LYS A 76 5.31 -1.94 8.98
CA LYS A 76 5.87 -0.61 8.67
C LYS A 76 4.78 0.44 8.52
N LEU A 77 3.72 0.14 7.80
CA LEU A 77 2.55 1.01 7.64
C LEU A 77 1.91 1.34 9.00
N TRP A 78 1.66 0.31 9.81
CA TRP A 78 1.11 0.48 11.15
C TRP A 78 1.99 1.36 12.06
N ASN A 79 3.29 1.09 12.09
CA ASN A 79 4.22 1.87 12.92
C ASN A 79 4.32 3.32 12.45
N SER A 80 4.25 3.57 11.14
CA SER A 80 4.24 4.92 10.58
C SER A 80 2.96 5.67 10.95
N ALA A 81 1.81 5.02 10.84
CA ALA A 81 0.53 5.60 11.27
C ALA A 81 0.54 5.90 12.78
N ARG A 82 0.99 4.95 13.60
CA ARG A 82 1.13 5.13 15.04
C ARG A 82 2.07 6.30 15.38
N PHE A 83 3.21 6.40 14.69
CA PHE A 83 4.15 7.50 14.89
C PHE A 83 3.50 8.86 14.60
N ILE A 84 2.81 8.99 13.47
CA ILE A 84 2.10 10.22 13.12
C ILE A 84 1.06 10.56 14.20
N LEU A 85 0.19 9.61 14.56
CA LEU A 85 -0.87 9.82 15.53
C LEU A 85 -0.35 10.24 16.92
N MET A 86 0.79 9.69 17.35
CA MET A 86 1.43 10.08 18.63
C MET A 86 1.98 11.51 18.62
N ASN A 87 2.22 12.08 17.44
CA ASN A 87 2.71 13.44 17.26
C ASN A 87 1.59 14.45 16.91
N LEU A 88 0.33 14.03 16.96
CA LEU A 88 -0.81 14.95 16.82
C LEU A 88 -1.26 15.47 18.17
N GLU A 89 -1.63 16.74 18.23
CA GLU A 89 -2.23 17.37 19.39
C GLU A 89 -3.72 17.01 19.45
N GLN A 90 -4.08 15.96 20.19
CA GLN A 90 -5.44 15.56 20.60
C GLN A 90 -6.51 15.39 19.49
N GLN A 91 -6.38 15.98 18.32
CA GLN A 91 -7.35 15.89 17.22
C GLN A 91 -6.65 15.69 15.87
N LEU A 92 -7.31 14.90 14.99
CA LEU A 92 -6.87 14.79 13.60
C LEU A 92 -7.01 16.16 12.92
N PRO A 93 -5.97 16.64 12.20
CA PRO A 93 -6.06 17.88 11.49
C PRO A 93 -7.15 17.80 10.40
N PRO A 94 -7.78 18.93 10.03
CA PRO A 94 -8.69 18.99 8.90
C PRO A 94 -8.04 18.54 7.60
N PRO A 95 -8.83 18.27 6.54
CA PRO A 95 -8.29 17.93 5.23
C PRO A 95 -7.33 18.99 4.69
N LEU A 96 -6.29 18.57 3.96
CA LEU A 96 -5.25 19.47 3.42
C LEU A 96 -5.84 20.62 2.58
N ILE A 97 -6.95 20.39 1.88
CA ILE A 97 -7.60 21.40 1.04
C ILE A 97 -8.06 22.65 1.82
N GLU A 98 -8.31 22.51 3.13
CA GLU A 98 -8.68 23.64 4.00
C GLU A 98 -7.48 24.52 4.37
N TYR A 99 -6.29 24.16 3.93
CA TYR A 99 -5.03 24.84 4.22
C TYR A 99 -4.30 25.32 2.96
N SER A 100 -5.04 25.73 1.94
CA SER A 100 -4.51 26.16 0.62
C SER A 100 -3.45 27.28 0.73
N ASP A 101 -3.55 28.13 1.75
CA ASP A 101 -2.68 29.29 1.95
C ASP A 101 -1.42 28.99 2.77
N ARG A 102 -1.24 27.73 3.23
CA ARG A 102 -0.07 27.34 4.02
C ARG A 102 1.19 27.31 3.19
N LYS A 103 2.26 27.76 3.81
CA LYS A 103 3.59 27.69 3.22
C LYS A 103 4.14 26.27 3.32
N LEU A 104 3.98 25.50 2.24
CA LEU A 104 4.60 24.18 2.11
C LEU A 104 6.10 24.34 1.86
N ASP A 105 6.90 23.53 2.55
CA ASP A 105 8.33 23.43 2.25
C ASP A 105 8.61 22.57 1.00
N SER A 106 9.88 22.39 0.66
CA SER A 106 10.28 21.59 -0.50
C SER A 106 9.96 20.11 -0.34
N THR A 107 10.02 19.58 0.88
CA THR A 107 9.75 18.16 1.17
C THR A 107 8.25 17.89 1.13
N ASP A 108 7.42 18.82 1.61
CA ASP A 108 5.96 18.73 1.49
C ASP A 108 5.51 18.72 0.02
N LYS A 109 6.05 19.66 -0.77
CA LYS A 109 5.76 19.74 -2.20
C LYS A 109 6.19 18.48 -2.95
N TRP A 110 7.34 17.93 -2.60
CA TRP A 110 7.85 16.71 -3.19
C TRP A 110 6.95 15.52 -2.90
N ILE A 111 6.59 15.29 -1.63
CA ILE A 111 5.77 14.12 -1.29
C ILE A 111 4.35 14.23 -1.85
N LEU A 112 3.75 15.42 -1.85
CA LEU A 112 2.42 15.65 -2.43
C LEU A 112 2.43 15.47 -3.96
N SER A 113 3.47 15.97 -4.64
CA SER A 113 3.65 15.74 -6.09
C SER A 113 3.82 14.26 -6.41
N SER A 114 4.63 13.55 -5.62
CA SER A 114 4.85 12.10 -5.76
C SER A 114 3.57 11.31 -5.51
N LEU A 115 2.77 11.69 -4.51
CA LEU A 115 1.46 11.10 -4.23
C LEU A 115 0.49 11.28 -5.40
N ASN A 116 0.41 12.49 -5.95
CA ASN A 116 -0.44 12.77 -7.11
C ASN A 116 -0.01 11.96 -8.36
N GLY A 117 1.29 11.75 -8.53
CA GLY A 117 1.83 10.85 -9.55
C GLY A 117 1.40 9.40 -9.31
N LEU A 118 1.55 8.92 -8.08
CA LEU A 118 1.13 7.58 -7.66
C LEU A 118 -0.35 7.33 -7.96
N ILE A 119 -1.24 8.23 -7.55
CA ILE A 119 -2.70 8.09 -7.75
C ILE A 119 -3.00 7.89 -9.24
N LYS A 120 -2.45 8.72 -10.12
CA LYS A 120 -2.65 8.59 -11.58
C LYS A 120 -2.15 7.25 -12.13
N GLU A 121 -1.01 6.80 -11.66
CA GLU A 121 -0.42 5.53 -12.10
C GLU A 121 -1.18 4.32 -11.58
N VAL A 122 -1.69 4.39 -10.34
CA VAL A 122 -2.54 3.34 -9.75
C VAL A 122 -3.86 3.25 -10.50
N ASP A 123 -4.54 4.38 -10.74
CA ASP A 123 -5.77 4.43 -11.52
C ASP A 123 -5.59 3.82 -12.90
N LYS A 124 -4.49 4.18 -13.59
CA LYS A 124 -4.15 3.58 -14.87
C LYS A 124 -3.95 2.07 -14.77
N SER A 125 -3.21 1.60 -13.77
CA SER A 125 -2.95 0.17 -13.57
C SER A 125 -4.24 -0.61 -13.26
N TYR A 126 -5.17 -0.03 -12.50
CA TYR A 126 -6.50 -0.62 -12.27
C TYR A 126 -7.33 -0.69 -13.54
N ASN A 127 -7.39 0.37 -14.32
CA ASN A 127 -8.13 0.41 -15.58
C ASN A 127 -7.57 -0.59 -16.62
N ASP A 128 -6.25 -0.85 -16.58
CA ASP A 128 -5.56 -1.84 -17.42
C ASP A 128 -5.61 -3.27 -16.83
N TYR A 129 -6.31 -3.48 -15.70
CA TYR A 129 -6.35 -4.76 -14.95
C TYR A 129 -5.00 -5.26 -14.45
N LYS A 130 -4.00 -4.38 -14.27
CA LYS A 130 -2.65 -4.70 -13.81
C LYS A 130 -2.54 -4.55 -12.29
N LEU A 131 -3.29 -5.37 -11.56
CA LEU A 131 -3.44 -5.24 -10.11
C LEU A 131 -2.11 -5.40 -9.35
N ASN A 132 -1.23 -6.27 -9.81
CA ASN A 132 0.09 -6.46 -9.23
C ASN A 132 1.01 -5.23 -9.43
N GLU A 133 0.88 -4.52 -10.54
CA GLU A 133 1.61 -3.26 -10.76
C GLU A 133 1.07 -2.16 -9.84
N ALA A 134 -0.25 -2.07 -9.70
CA ALA A 134 -0.88 -1.10 -8.81
C ALA A 134 -0.37 -1.24 -7.37
N ILE A 135 -0.46 -2.45 -6.80
CA ILE A 135 -0.04 -2.69 -5.41
C ILE A 135 1.47 -2.49 -5.20
N LYS A 136 2.32 -2.84 -6.19
CA LYS A 136 3.76 -2.59 -6.13
C LYS A 136 4.08 -1.11 -6.06
N LYS A 137 3.41 -0.28 -6.85
CA LYS A 137 3.57 1.18 -6.82
C LYS A 137 3.18 1.77 -5.47
N VAL A 138 2.06 1.31 -4.90
CA VAL A 138 1.65 1.71 -3.55
C VAL A 138 2.69 1.28 -2.51
N TYR A 139 3.18 0.05 -2.61
CA TYR A 139 4.23 -0.47 -1.73
C TYR A 139 5.51 0.37 -1.80
N ASP A 140 6.01 0.64 -3.01
CA ASP A 140 7.26 1.39 -3.22
C ASP A 140 7.14 2.82 -2.71
N PHE A 141 6.05 3.51 -3.04
CA PHE A 141 5.78 4.86 -2.54
C PHE A 141 5.69 4.90 -1.01
N THR A 142 4.88 4.00 -0.43
CA THR A 142 4.66 3.97 1.02
C THR A 142 5.96 3.68 1.74
N ARG A 143 6.70 2.66 1.30
CA ARG A 143 7.92 2.22 1.97
C ARG A 143 9.04 3.24 1.83
N PHE A 144 9.38 3.60 0.59
CA PHE A 144 10.56 4.40 0.31
C PHE A 144 10.29 5.89 0.40
N ASN A 145 9.30 6.41 -0.35
CA ASN A 145 9.10 7.85 -0.39
C ASN A 145 8.52 8.38 0.91
N PHE A 146 7.47 7.74 1.41
CA PHE A 146 6.77 8.22 2.60
C PHE A 146 7.47 7.83 3.89
N CYS A 147 7.64 6.51 4.15
CA CYS A 147 8.15 6.05 5.44
C CYS A 147 9.67 6.28 5.62
N ASP A 148 10.49 6.00 4.59
CA ASP A 148 11.95 6.08 4.71
C ASP A 148 12.47 7.51 4.55
N TRP A 149 11.78 8.37 3.79
CA TRP A 149 12.23 9.73 3.55
C TRP A 149 11.35 10.79 4.17
N TYR A 150 10.08 10.89 3.75
CA TYR A 150 9.26 12.01 4.20
C TYR A 150 9.07 12.03 5.71
N ILE A 151 8.74 10.90 6.33
CA ILE A 151 8.58 10.83 7.79
C ILE A 151 9.88 11.21 8.52
N GLU A 152 11.04 10.79 8.01
CA GLU A 152 12.32 11.16 8.62
C GLU A 152 12.57 12.68 8.54
N PHE A 153 12.25 13.32 7.42
CA PHE A 153 12.30 14.77 7.30
C PHE A 153 11.27 15.46 8.21
N ALA A 154 10.07 14.93 8.31
CA ALA A 154 9.00 15.48 9.15
C ALA A 154 9.31 15.37 10.66
N LYS A 155 10.14 14.42 11.11
CA LYS A 155 10.51 14.27 12.52
C LYS A 155 11.11 15.54 13.10
N THR A 156 12.02 16.20 12.41
CA THR A 156 12.66 17.44 12.87
C THR A 156 11.64 18.56 13.07
N ARG A 157 10.63 18.60 12.24
CA ARG A 157 9.52 19.57 12.28
C ARG A 157 8.51 19.23 13.39
N PHE A 158 8.20 17.95 13.60
CA PHE A 158 7.31 17.51 14.69
C PHE A 158 7.83 17.90 16.07
N TYR A 159 9.14 17.93 16.24
CA TYR A 159 9.81 18.30 17.50
C TYR A 159 10.36 19.75 17.49
N GLY A 160 10.17 20.47 16.37
CA GLY A 160 10.62 21.86 16.24
C GLY A 160 9.80 22.83 17.09
N GLU A 161 10.35 24.04 17.31
CA GLU A 161 9.68 25.11 18.09
C GLU A 161 8.66 25.90 17.26
N ASP A 162 8.79 25.89 15.91
CA ASP A 162 7.85 26.58 15.02
C ASP A 162 6.54 25.78 14.93
N LEU A 163 5.50 26.30 15.61
CA LEU A 163 4.18 25.68 15.66
C LEU A 163 3.49 25.61 14.29
N GLU A 164 3.72 26.60 13.42
CA GLU A 164 3.09 26.61 12.11
C GLU A 164 3.72 25.57 11.19
N ASP A 165 5.04 25.46 11.22
CA ASP A 165 5.78 24.43 10.46
C ASP A 165 5.44 23.02 10.97
N ARG A 166 5.38 22.82 12.29
CA ARG A 166 4.94 21.57 12.91
C ARG A 166 3.55 21.15 12.43
N LEU A 167 2.57 22.07 12.52
CA LEU A 167 1.19 21.78 12.11
C LEU A 167 1.12 21.49 10.61
N THR A 168 1.91 22.17 9.78
CA THR A 168 1.98 21.87 8.34
C THR A 168 2.48 20.45 8.09
N ALA A 169 3.57 20.03 8.75
CA ALA A 169 4.10 18.67 8.64
C ALA A 169 3.08 17.61 9.12
N GLN A 170 2.33 17.88 10.19
CA GLN A 170 1.27 17.00 10.68
C GLN A 170 0.14 16.85 9.65
N ILE A 171 -0.34 17.96 9.07
CA ILE A 171 -1.41 17.96 8.06
C ILE A 171 -1.00 17.17 6.83
N VAL A 172 0.20 17.41 6.30
CA VAL A 172 0.69 16.72 5.11
C VAL A 172 0.88 15.22 5.40
N SER A 173 1.47 14.87 6.55
CA SER A 173 1.65 13.47 6.96
C SER A 173 0.33 12.71 7.04
N VAL A 174 -0.70 13.33 7.69
CA VAL A 174 -2.03 12.73 7.81
C VAL A 174 -2.71 12.65 6.44
N HIS A 175 -2.58 13.69 5.60
CA HIS A 175 -3.14 13.67 4.25
C HIS A 175 -2.58 12.51 3.44
N VAL A 176 -1.25 12.36 3.38
CA VAL A 176 -0.61 11.26 2.65
C VAL A 176 -1.05 9.89 3.21
N MET A 177 -1.03 9.73 4.54
CA MET A 177 -1.45 8.48 5.19
C MET A 177 -2.91 8.09 4.90
N ARG A 178 -3.79 9.07 4.71
CA ARG A 178 -5.21 8.81 4.34
C ARG A 178 -5.39 8.39 2.89
N GLN A 179 -4.44 8.69 2.02
CA GLN A 179 -4.52 8.37 0.59
C GLN A 179 -3.89 7.02 0.24
N ILE A 180 -2.98 6.53 1.07
CA ILE A 180 -2.40 5.18 0.94
C ILE A 180 -3.28 4.12 1.59
#